data_7b35ffb9fe3512114f23ba5da8de0786
#
_entry.id   7b35ffb9fe3512114f23ba5da8de0786
#
_cell.length_a   1.000
_cell.length_b   1.000
_cell.length_c   1.000
_cell.angle_alpha   90.00
_cell.angle_beta   90.00
_cell.angle_gamma   90.00
#
_symmetry.space_group_name_H-M   'P 1'
#
loop_
_entity.id
_entity.type
_entity.pdbx_description
1 polymer ?
#
loop_
_entity_poly.entity_id
_entity_poly.type
_entity_poly.pdbx_seq_one_letter_code
_entity_poly.pdbx_strand_id
1 'polypeptide(L)'
;MRKRTILLLAAVGAVAISITFIGLILSTGFVPESDPYPDTTRAEAIPEGAVKMTPETDLYPPVLHLDLWHDPVPLEGPINTAGAEDSAFITPDGETIYFFFTPNASVPANEQLFDEVTGIWRSDWNGTGWEEPTRVWLQNPGRLALDGAPFVLDDAMWFASAREGYTGVNLFTASYHDQVWRDWTYAGDLLNDEYQVGEMHLSADGAELYFHSDRPGAMGQYDLWVSQLQDGVWQAPVNLAPLNTADSEGWPFLSEDGQEIWFTRTYMGSPSVWRSIMDDGTWGAPELVLSSFAAEPTLDREGNLYFIHHFVVDGSIIEADVYVAYRK
;
A
#
# COMPACT_ATOMS: atom_id res chain seq x y z
N MET A 1 28.09 -16.16 -25.52
CA MET A 1 27.86 -16.04 -24.07
C MET A 1 26.89 -14.87 -23.89
N ARG A 2 25.59 -15.17 -23.73
CA ARG A 2 24.56 -14.14 -23.49
C ARG A 2 24.57 -13.84 -21.99
N LYS A 3 24.93 -12.64 -21.61
CA LYS A 3 24.75 -12.14 -20.25
C LYS A 3 23.25 -12.03 -20.02
N ARG A 4 22.70 -12.88 -19.16
CA ARG A 4 21.36 -12.71 -18.61
C ARG A 4 21.45 -11.56 -17.60
N THR A 5 20.92 -10.42 -17.97
CA THR A 5 20.59 -9.36 -17.02
C THR A 5 19.49 -9.94 -16.14
N ILE A 6 19.79 -10.20 -14.90
CA ILE A 6 18.79 -10.53 -13.87
C ILE A 6 18.13 -9.19 -13.57
N LEU A 7 16.92 -8.97 -14.09
CA LEU A 7 16.04 -7.93 -13.58
C LEU A 7 15.67 -8.36 -12.16
N LEU A 8 16.23 -7.69 -11.16
CA LEU A 8 15.69 -7.71 -9.82
C LEU A 8 14.39 -6.89 -9.89
N LEU A 9 13.27 -7.56 -10.08
CA LEU A 9 11.97 -7.02 -9.72
C LEU A 9 11.92 -7.08 -8.20
N ALA A 10 12.20 -5.96 -7.56
CA ALA A 10 11.72 -5.73 -6.21
C ALA A 10 10.20 -5.80 -6.32
N ALA A 11 9.61 -6.90 -5.88
CA ALA A 11 8.18 -6.98 -5.66
C ALA A 11 7.88 -6.14 -4.43
N VAL A 12 7.84 -4.83 -4.62
CA VAL A 12 7.40 -3.89 -3.62
C VAL A 12 5.92 -4.13 -3.46
N GLY A 13 5.50 -4.59 -2.29
CA GLY A 13 4.16 -4.53 -1.75
C GLY A 13 2.99 -5.11 -2.53
N ALA A 14 3.11 -5.41 -3.79
CA ALA A 14 2.06 -6.14 -4.50
C ALA A 14 2.17 -7.62 -4.14
N VAL A 15 1.30 -8.09 -3.26
CA VAL A 15 1.15 -9.52 -2.94
C VAL A 15 0.70 -10.27 -4.18
N ALA A 16 1.62 -10.61 -5.05
CA ALA A 16 1.38 -11.52 -6.16
C ALA A 16 1.32 -12.94 -5.60
N ILE A 17 0.17 -13.34 -5.08
CA ILE A 17 -0.06 -14.68 -4.54
C ILE A 17 -0.60 -15.58 -5.65
N SER A 18 0.24 -16.41 -6.21
CA SER A 18 -0.23 -17.61 -6.90
C SER A 18 -0.58 -18.67 -5.84
N ILE A 19 -1.82 -18.66 -5.34
CA ILE A 19 -2.29 -19.62 -4.35
C ILE A 19 -2.81 -20.86 -5.07
N THR A 20 -2.08 -21.96 -4.95
CA THR A 20 -2.63 -23.29 -5.25
C THR A 20 -3.39 -23.77 -4.00
N PHE A 21 -4.72 -23.70 -4.02
CA PHE A 21 -5.56 -24.14 -2.90
C PHE A 21 -5.42 -25.63 -2.63
N ILE A 22 -4.94 -25.97 -1.43
CA ILE A 22 -5.18 -27.29 -0.80
C ILE A 22 -6.33 -27.10 0.16
N GLY A 23 -7.49 -27.66 -0.15
CA GLY A 23 -8.66 -27.62 0.74
C GLY A 23 -8.38 -28.37 2.04
N LEU A 24 -8.31 -27.63 3.15
CA LEU A 24 -8.26 -28.19 4.49
C LEU A 24 -9.64 -28.02 5.15
N ILE A 25 -10.30 -29.12 5.43
CA ILE A 25 -11.54 -29.14 6.21
C ILE A 25 -11.15 -29.05 7.68
N LEU A 26 -11.43 -27.92 8.34
CA LEU A 26 -11.27 -27.77 9.78
C LEU A 26 -12.60 -28.04 10.49
N SER A 27 -12.57 -28.92 11.46
CA SER A 27 -13.70 -29.26 12.34
C SER A 27 -13.96 -28.14 13.35
N THR A 28 -15.24 -27.80 13.55
CA THR A 28 -15.71 -26.78 14.47
C THR A 28 -15.43 -27.15 15.92
N GLY A 29 -14.46 -26.49 16.54
CA GLY A 29 -14.24 -26.46 17.99
C GLY A 29 -14.87 -25.20 18.60
N PHE A 30 -15.59 -25.36 19.72
CA PHE A 30 -16.17 -24.27 20.50
C PHE A 30 -15.07 -23.39 21.10
N VAL A 31 -15.04 -22.08 20.78
CA VAL A 31 -14.13 -21.09 21.33
C VAL A 31 -14.84 -20.29 22.42
N PRO A 32 -14.21 -20.06 23.62
CA PRO A 32 -14.80 -19.23 24.68
C PRO A 32 -14.93 -17.76 24.22
N GLU A 33 -15.83 -17.04 24.90
CA GLU A 33 -16.18 -15.62 24.71
C GLU A 33 -15.03 -14.66 25.19
N SER A 34 -13.82 -14.85 24.69
CA SER A 34 -12.72 -13.90 24.70
C SER A 34 -12.67 -13.24 23.34
N ASP A 35 -12.11 -12.07 23.22
CA ASP A 35 -11.96 -11.37 21.94
C ASP A 35 -11.70 -12.39 20.82
N PRO A 36 -12.54 -12.43 19.77
CA PRO A 36 -12.45 -13.45 18.74
C PRO A 36 -11.18 -13.33 17.88
N TYR A 37 -10.39 -12.27 18.06
CA TYR A 37 -9.16 -12.00 17.33
C TYR A 37 -7.92 -12.18 18.20
N PRO A 38 -6.77 -12.53 17.60
CA PRO A 38 -5.48 -12.62 18.31
C PRO A 38 -5.06 -11.28 18.92
N ASP A 39 -4.47 -11.36 20.12
CA ASP A 39 -3.89 -10.20 20.84
C ASP A 39 -2.40 -10.00 20.55
N THR A 40 -1.83 -10.71 19.58
CA THR A 40 -0.40 -10.65 19.27
C THR A 40 -0.01 -9.25 18.79
N THR A 41 0.93 -8.65 19.47
CA THR A 41 1.46 -7.33 19.10
C THR A 41 2.49 -7.43 17.98
N ARG A 42 2.74 -6.33 17.26
CA ARG A 42 3.80 -6.26 16.25
C ARG A 42 5.17 -6.61 16.84
N ALA A 43 5.48 -6.08 18.05
CA ALA A 43 6.74 -6.30 18.72
C ALA A 43 6.98 -7.79 19.10
N GLU A 44 5.93 -8.52 19.48
CA GLU A 44 6.02 -9.95 19.81
C GLU A 44 6.22 -10.83 18.59
N ALA A 45 5.73 -10.38 17.44
CA ALA A 45 5.82 -11.12 16.18
C ALA A 45 7.15 -10.93 15.45
N ILE A 46 7.84 -9.81 15.66
CA ILE A 46 9.14 -9.55 15.06
C ILE A 46 10.17 -10.60 15.54
N PRO A 47 10.93 -11.24 14.62
CA PRO A 47 11.89 -12.28 14.98
C PRO A 47 12.92 -11.81 16.02
N GLU A 48 13.24 -12.68 16.98
CA GLU A 48 14.30 -12.42 17.95
C GLU A 48 15.64 -12.16 17.22
N GLY A 49 16.26 -11.02 17.53
CA GLY A 49 17.52 -10.61 16.92
C GLY A 49 17.37 -9.79 15.63
N ALA A 50 16.14 -9.49 15.20
CA ALA A 50 15.94 -8.49 14.17
C ALA A 50 16.51 -7.14 14.63
N VAL A 51 17.24 -6.47 13.74
CA VAL A 51 17.90 -5.19 14.05
C VAL A 51 17.22 -4.12 13.21
N LYS A 52 16.66 -3.12 13.88
CA LYS A 52 16.04 -1.96 13.24
C LYS A 52 17.06 -1.22 12.37
N MET A 53 16.72 -1.00 11.11
CA MET A 53 17.46 -0.14 10.20
C MET A 53 17.26 1.34 10.60
N THR A 54 18.28 2.14 10.36
CA THR A 54 18.25 3.59 10.65
C THR A 54 18.87 4.36 9.48
N PRO A 55 18.65 5.68 9.35
CA PRO A 55 19.28 6.48 8.32
C PRO A 55 20.81 6.34 8.28
N GLU A 56 21.48 6.10 9.43
CA GLU A 56 22.94 5.93 9.52
C GLU A 56 23.40 4.57 9.00
N THR A 57 22.55 3.56 9.00
CA THR A 57 22.86 2.20 8.52
C THR A 57 22.34 1.93 7.12
N ASP A 58 21.55 2.85 6.56
CA ASP A 58 20.98 2.77 5.24
C ASP A 58 22.07 2.93 4.15
N LEU A 59 22.09 1.96 3.24
CA LEU A 59 23.02 2.00 2.09
C LEU A 59 22.50 2.84 0.92
N TYR A 60 21.20 3.10 0.90
CA TYR A 60 20.51 3.76 -0.22
C TYR A 60 19.48 4.78 0.28
N PRO A 61 19.89 5.81 1.02
CA PRO A 61 18.96 6.77 1.61
C PRO A 61 18.11 7.46 0.52
N PRO A 62 16.88 7.84 0.83
CA PRO A 62 16.01 8.53 -0.12
C PRO A 62 16.60 9.88 -0.55
N VAL A 63 16.48 10.20 -1.82
CA VAL A 63 17.02 11.41 -2.41
C VAL A 63 15.89 12.30 -2.92
N LEU A 64 15.77 13.50 -2.35
CA LEU A 64 14.80 14.51 -2.78
C LEU A 64 15.32 15.28 -3.99
N HIS A 65 14.50 15.43 -5.04
CA HIS A 65 14.85 16.13 -6.29
C HIS A 65 14.22 17.52 -6.42
N LEU A 66 13.24 17.86 -5.58
CA LEU A 66 12.55 19.14 -5.61
C LEU A 66 12.74 19.89 -4.30
N ASP A 67 13.07 21.19 -4.37
CA ASP A 67 13.25 22.06 -3.20
C ASP A 67 11.90 22.59 -2.63
N LEU A 68 10.92 21.70 -2.52
CA LEU A 68 9.60 22.01 -1.98
C LEU A 68 9.38 21.42 -0.59
N TRP A 69 10.21 20.50 -0.19
CA TRP A 69 10.16 19.80 1.08
C TRP A 69 11.49 19.88 1.82
N HIS A 70 11.44 19.64 3.11
CA HIS A 70 12.63 19.34 3.92
C HIS A 70 13.15 17.93 3.59
N ASP A 71 14.40 17.63 3.96
CA ASP A 71 14.97 16.30 3.76
C ASP A 71 14.09 15.24 4.45
N PRO A 72 13.83 14.10 3.78
CA PRO A 72 13.01 13.03 4.33
C PRO A 72 13.59 12.45 5.62
N VAL A 73 12.71 12.17 6.57
CA VAL A 73 13.06 11.50 7.84
C VAL A 73 12.10 10.34 8.11
N PRO A 74 12.53 9.29 8.83
CA PRO A 74 11.59 8.28 9.32
C PRO A 74 10.48 8.91 10.14
N LEU A 75 9.25 8.44 10.00
CA LEU A 75 8.14 8.91 10.81
C LEU A 75 8.40 8.57 12.27
N GLU A 76 8.28 9.56 13.14
CA GLU A 76 8.56 9.41 14.56
C GLU A 76 7.49 8.58 15.30
N GLY A 77 7.87 8.05 16.43
CA GLY A 77 6.99 7.33 17.36
C GLY A 77 6.95 5.83 17.11
N PRO A 78 5.88 5.14 17.52
CA PRO A 78 5.81 3.69 17.48
C PRO A 78 5.43 3.12 16.10
N ILE A 79 5.41 3.95 15.04
CA ILE A 79 4.99 3.51 13.70
C ILE A 79 6.00 2.50 13.14
N ASN A 80 7.25 2.91 13.02
CA ASN A 80 8.30 2.11 12.39
C ASN A 80 8.93 1.11 13.37
N THR A 81 9.06 -0.15 12.94
CA THR A 81 9.64 -1.25 13.73
C THR A 81 10.79 -1.92 12.96
N ALA A 82 11.31 -3.03 13.46
CA ALA A 82 12.27 -3.87 12.71
C ALA A 82 11.58 -4.88 11.78
N GLY A 83 10.26 -4.77 11.60
CA GLY A 83 9.47 -5.44 10.57
C GLY A 83 9.44 -4.63 9.28
N ALA A 84 8.35 -4.73 8.55
CA ALA A 84 8.11 -3.88 7.39
C ALA A 84 6.74 -3.20 7.54
N GLU A 85 6.75 -1.88 7.63
CA GLU A 85 5.61 -1.00 7.51
C GLU A 85 5.54 -0.51 6.07
N ASP A 86 4.48 -0.91 5.35
CA ASP A 86 4.33 -0.74 3.90
C ASP A 86 2.94 -0.20 3.54
N SER A 87 2.72 0.23 2.31
CA SER A 87 1.41 0.65 1.80
C SER A 87 0.71 1.67 2.71
N ALA A 88 1.43 2.72 3.14
CA ALA A 88 0.88 3.69 4.07
C ALA A 88 -0.12 4.63 3.39
N PHE A 89 -1.20 4.93 4.12
CA PHE A 89 -2.17 5.97 3.78
C PHE A 89 -2.37 6.91 4.98
N ILE A 90 -2.05 8.20 4.79
CA ILE A 90 -2.36 9.26 5.75
C ILE A 90 -3.71 9.89 5.42
N THR A 91 -4.57 10.08 6.43
CA THR A 91 -5.81 10.83 6.23
C THR A 91 -5.52 12.29 5.89
N PRO A 92 -6.40 12.96 5.12
CA PRO A 92 -6.16 14.34 4.68
C PRO A 92 -5.93 15.34 5.80
N ASP A 93 -6.47 15.12 7.01
CA ASP A 93 -6.25 15.95 8.20
C ASP A 93 -4.89 15.70 8.87
N GLY A 94 -4.15 14.67 8.46
CA GLY A 94 -2.87 14.29 9.05
C GLY A 94 -2.98 13.64 10.43
N GLU A 95 -4.19 13.23 10.85
CA GLU A 95 -4.45 12.76 12.23
C GLU A 95 -4.52 11.23 12.34
N THR A 96 -4.71 10.51 11.22
CA THR A 96 -4.74 9.03 11.23
C THR A 96 -3.87 8.47 10.12
N ILE A 97 -3.04 7.50 10.44
CA ILE A 97 -2.27 6.74 9.46
C ILE A 97 -2.69 5.27 9.49
N TYR A 98 -2.93 4.72 8.29
CA TYR A 98 -3.11 3.29 8.05
C TYR A 98 -1.89 2.77 7.32
N PHE A 99 -1.47 1.56 7.60
CA PHE A 99 -0.35 0.92 6.89
C PHE A 99 -0.46 -0.61 6.95
N PHE A 100 0.12 -1.27 5.98
CA PHE A 100 0.35 -2.71 6.03
C PHE A 100 1.56 -2.98 6.91
N PHE A 101 1.51 -4.05 7.70
CA PHE A 101 2.64 -4.50 8.50
C PHE A 101 2.87 -6.00 8.27
N THR A 102 4.14 -6.38 8.15
CA THR A 102 4.60 -7.76 8.28
C THR A 102 5.82 -7.83 9.20
N PRO A 103 5.90 -8.81 10.11
CA PRO A 103 7.01 -8.91 11.06
C PRO A 103 8.34 -9.28 10.39
N ASN A 104 8.31 -9.81 9.17
CA ASN A 104 9.51 -10.21 8.43
C ASN A 104 9.26 -10.17 6.92
N ALA A 105 9.83 -9.17 6.26
CA ALA A 105 9.73 -8.99 4.80
C ALA A 105 10.30 -10.15 3.98
N SER A 106 11.15 -11.01 4.57
CA SER A 106 11.72 -12.18 3.90
C SER A 106 10.78 -13.38 3.84
N VAL A 107 9.69 -13.37 4.61
CA VAL A 107 8.70 -14.46 4.63
C VAL A 107 7.79 -14.32 3.40
N PRO A 108 7.60 -15.40 2.63
CA PRO A 108 6.67 -15.36 1.50
C PRO A 108 5.23 -15.03 1.94
N ALA A 109 4.51 -14.26 1.13
CA ALA A 109 3.17 -13.78 1.47
C ALA A 109 2.16 -14.91 1.80
N ASN A 110 2.28 -16.09 1.15
CA ASN A 110 1.45 -17.25 1.46
C ASN A 110 1.74 -17.86 2.85
N GLU A 111 2.87 -17.55 3.46
CA GLU A 111 3.21 -17.94 4.84
C GLU A 111 2.80 -16.85 5.83
N GLN A 112 2.90 -15.57 5.44
CA GLN A 112 2.40 -14.43 6.23
C GLN A 112 0.91 -14.53 6.54
N LEU A 113 0.13 -15.17 5.67
CA LEU A 113 -1.31 -15.41 5.88
C LEU A 113 -1.63 -16.12 7.21
N PHE A 114 -0.68 -16.82 7.81
CA PHE A 114 -0.86 -17.65 9.01
C PHE A 114 -0.19 -17.07 10.27
N ASP A 115 0.43 -15.91 10.21
CA ASP A 115 1.14 -15.32 11.35
C ASP A 115 0.24 -14.52 12.29
N GLU A 116 -1.04 -14.33 11.91
CA GLU A 116 -2.07 -13.62 12.68
C GLU A 116 -1.80 -12.14 12.97
N VAL A 117 -0.68 -11.61 12.48
CA VAL A 117 -0.22 -10.23 12.73
C VAL A 117 -0.13 -9.44 11.44
N THR A 118 0.31 -10.07 10.35
CA THR A 118 0.41 -9.40 9.06
C THR A 118 -0.93 -8.88 8.57
N GLY A 119 -0.96 -7.61 8.13
CA GLY A 119 -2.13 -6.94 7.54
C GLY A 119 -2.19 -5.46 7.89
N ILE A 120 -3.38 -4.86 7.85
CA ILE A 120 -3.56 -3.42 8.05
C ILE A 120 -3.55 -3.05 9.53
N TRP A 121 -2.77 -2.02 9.87
CA TRP A 121 -2.69 -1.40 11.18
C TRP A 121 -3.05 0.08 11.08
N ARG A 122 -3.49 0.67 12.19
CA ARG A 122 -3.90 2.06 12.31
C ARG A 122 -3.23 2.69 13.52
N SER A 123 -2.78 3.94 13.39
CA SER A 123 -2.39 4.81 14.49
C SER A 123 -3.04 6.17 14.35
N ASP A 124 -3.37 6.78 15.49
CA ASP A 124 -3.94 8.11 15.56
C ASP A 124 -2.94 9.09 16.20
N TRP A 125 -2.94 10.33 15.72
CA TRP A 125 -2.18 11.42 16.30
C TRP A 125 -2.93 12.02 17.48
N ASN A 126 -2.35 11.98 18.67
CA ASN A 126 -3.02 12.50 19.89
C ASN A 126 -2.71 13.99 20.22
N GLY A 127 -2.13 14.71 19.26
CA GLY A 127 -1.72 16.11 19.42
C GLY A 127 -0.28 16.29 19.91
N THR A 128 0.41 15.22 20.31
CA THR A 128 1.81 15.24 20.75
C THR A 128 2.67 14.13 20.14
N GLY A 129 2.07 13.08 19.62
CA GLY A 129 2.74 11.95 19.00
C GLY A 129 1.73 10.93 18.46
N TRP A 130 2.21 10.00 17.67
CA TRP A 130 1.44 8.85 17.20
C TRP A 130 1.19 7.88 18.35
N GLU A 131 -0.02 7.37 18.46
CA GLU A 131 -0.38 6.32 19.41
C GLU A 131 0.19 4.96 18.97
N GLU A 132 0.26 3.99 19.89
CA GLU A 132 0.65 2.62 19.55
C GLU A 132 -0.33 2.05 18.53
N PRO A 133 0.13 1.60 17.35
CA PRO A 133 -0.75 1.08 16.32
C PRO A 133 -1.56 -0.11 16.75
N THR A 134 -2.82 -0.15 16.29
CA THR A 134 -3.76 -1.23 16.54
C THR A 134 -4.12 -1.94 15.23
N ARG A 135 -4.34 -3.26 15.32
CA ARG A 135 -4.72 -4.08 14.16
C ARG A 135 -6.12 -3.73 13.67
N VAL A 136 -6.27 -3.53 12.37
CA VAL A 136 -7.58 -3.37 11.70
C VAL A 136 -8.06 -4.74 11.24
N TRP A 137 -9.11 -5.25 11.85
CA TRP A 137 -9.66 -6.56 11.53
C TRP A 137 -10.79 -6.43 10.50
N LEU A 138 -10.56 -6.94 9.29
CA LEU A 138 -11.50 -6.89 8.15
C LEU A 138 -12.02 -8.25 7.73
N GLN A 139 -11.62 -9.32 8.40
CA GLN A 139 -12.14 -10.68 8.19
C GLN A 139 -13.01 -11.13 9.36
N ASN A 140 -13.84 -12.12 9.11
CA ASN A 140 -14.54 -12.80 10.19
C ASN A 140 -13.57 -13.61 11.05
N PRO A 141 -13.79 -13.70 12.36
CA PRO A 141 -12.93 -14.48 13.25
C PRO A 141 -12.71 -15.92 12.76
N GLY A 142 -11.46 -16.37 12.80
CA GLY A 142 -11.06 -17.70 12.35
C GLY A 142 -11.07 -17.91 10.83
N ARG A 143 -11.23 -16.84 10.03
CA ARG A 143 -11.05 -16.87 8.58
C ARG A 143 -9.72 -16.28 8.18
N LEU A 144 -9.10 -16.86 7.16
CA LEU A 144 -7.85 -16.38 6.62
C LEU A 144 -8.10 -15.18 5.69
N ALA A 145 -7.36 -14.10 5.94
CA ALA A 145 -7.26 -12.95 5.06
C ALA A 145 -5.89 -12.29 5.24
N LEU A 146 -5.30 -11.86 4.13
CA LEU A 146 -4.14 -11.01 4.09
C LEU A 146 -4.58 -9.68 3.48
N ASP A 147 -4.87 -8.72 4.35
CA ASP A 147 -5.40 -7.41 4.01
C ASP A 147 -4.28 -6.39 3.95
N GLY A 148 -4.24 -5.58 2.89
CA GLY A 148 -3.23 -4.56 2.66
C GLY A 148 -3.73 -3.43 1.77
N ALA A 149 -2.85 -2.49 1.44
CA ALA A 149 -3.15 -1.35 0.57
C ALA A 149 -4.41 -0.57 1.00
N PRO A 150 -4.47 -0.07 2.25
CA PRO A 150 -5.63 0.65 2.74
C PRO A 150 -5.75 2.03 2.09
N PHE A 151 -6.95 2.40 1.69
CA PHE A 151 -7.33 3.76 1.32
C PHE A 151 -8.66 4.10 2.00
N VAL A 152 -8.76 5.28 2.60
CA VAL A 152 -9.97 5.71 3.33
C VAL A 152 -10.51 7.00 2.73
N LEU A 153 -11.79 6.98 2.40
CA LEU A 153 -12.56 8.16 2.01
C LEU A 153 -13.82 8.20 2.86
N ASP A 154 -13.98 9.23 3.67
CA ASP A 154 -15.04 9.35 4.66
C ASP A 154 -15.12 8.12 5.57
N ASP A 155 -16.28 7.47 5.65
CA ASP A 155 -16.50 6.24 6.44
C ASP A 155 -16.32 4.95 5.62
N ALA A 156 -15.66 5.02 4.48
CA ALA A 156 -15.40 3.88 3.61
C ALA A 156 -13.90 3.60 3.47
N MET A 157 -13.49 2.36 3.72
CA MET A 157 -12.16 1.87 3.40
C MET A 157 -12.20 1.02 2.14
N TRP A 158 -11.27 1.26 1.24
CA TRP A 158 -10.92 0.37 0.14
C TRP A 158 -9.61 -0.32 0.48
N PHE A 159 -9.49 -1.58 0.18
CA PHE A 159 -8.29 -2.35 0.49
C PHE A 159 -8.12 -3.55 -0.45
N ALA A 160 -6.89 -3.95 -0.65
CA ALA A 160 -6.57 -5.18 -1.36
C ALA A 160 -6.53 -6.35 -0.37
N SER A 161 -7.02 -7.51 -0.78
CA SER A 161 -7.00 -8.69 0.09
C SER A 161 -6.89 -9.98 -0.69
N ALA A 162 -6.05 -10.90 -0.18
CA ALA A 162 -6.12 -12.31 -0.49
C ALA A 162 -6.84 -13.00 0.66
N ARG A 163 -8.04 -13.52 0.42
CA ARG A 163 -8.86 -14.10 1.49
C ARG A 163 -9.61 -15.37 1.10
N GLU A 164 -9.96 -16.12 2.11
CA GLU A 164 -10.70 -17.37 1.95
C GLU A 164 -12.01 -17.16 1.17
N GLY A 165 -12.24 -17.99 0.14
CA GLY A 165 -13.40 -17.90 -0.74
C GLY A 165 -13.18 -17.12 -2.04
N TYR A 166 -12.01 -16.49 -2.19
CA TYR A 166 -11.62 -15.75 -3.41
C TYR A 166 -10.30 -16.28 -3.97
N THR A 167 -10.08 -16.08 -5.26
CA THR A 167 -8.83 -16.46 -5.92
C THR A 167 -7.97 -15.23 -6.16
N GLY A 168 -6.70 -15.29 -5.75
CA GLY A 168 -5.75 -14.19 -5.89
C GLY A 168 -6.04 -13.00 -4.96
N VAL A 169 -5.48 -11.86 -5.29
CA VAL A 169 -5.70 -10.58 -4.60
C VAL A 169 -6.84 -9.83 -5.28
N ASN A 170 -7.78 -9.35 -4.51
CA ASN A 170 -8.96 -8.63 -5.01
C ASN A 170 -9.18 -7.36 -4.19
N LEU A 171 -9.96 -6.42 -4.76
CA LEU A 171 -10.38 -5.21 -4.05
C LEU A 171 -11.66 -5.44 -3.27
N PHE A 172 -11.66 -4.91 -2.06
CA PHE A 172 -12.79 -4.94 -1.15
C PHE A 172 -13.05 -3.55 -0.58
N THR A 173 -14.25 -3.36 -0.06
CA THR A 173 -14.61 -2.17 0.72
C THR A 173 -15.08 -2.59 2.09
N ALA A 174 -14.93 -1.70 3.08
CA ALA A 174 -15.51 -1.82 4.42
C ALA A 174 -16.05 -0.48 4.88
N SER A 175 -16.96 -0.50 5.85
CA SER A 175 -17.58 0.71 6.41
C SER A 175 -17.13 0.92 7.85
N TYR A 176 -16.94 2.19 8.25
CA TYR A 176 -16.57 2.56 9.62
C TYR A 176 -17.80 2.90 10.44
N HIS A 177 -18.08 2.09 11.48
CA HIS A 177 -19.19 2.29 12.38
C HIS A 177 -18.79 1.94 13.82
N ASP A 178 -19.21 2.76 14.79
CA ASP A 178 -18.94 2.55 16.22
C ASP A 178 -17.45 2.34 16.51
N GLN A 179 -16.58 3.09 15.85
CA GLN A 179 -15.11 3.06 15.97
C GLN A 179 -14.44 1.76 15.47
N VAL A 180 -15.14 0.97 14.68
CA VAL A 180 -14.57 -0.24 14.06
C VAL A 180 -14.93 -0.33 12.59
N TRP A 181 -14.03 -0.93 11.80
CA TRP A 181 -14.28 -1.30 10.41
C TRP A 181 -15.06 -2.60 10.35
N ARG A 182 -16.13 -2.64 9.54
CA ARG A 182 -17.00 -3.81 9.39
C ARG A 182 -17.68 -3.83 8.02
N ASP A 183 -18.54 -4.82 7.81
CA ASP A 183 -19.41 -4.93 6.63
C ASP A 183 -18.62 -4.94 5.32
N TRP A 184 -17.47 -5.66 5.32
CA TRP A 184 -16.66 -5.75 4.12
C TRP A 184 -17.40 -6.40 2.95
N THR A 185 -17.19 -5.86 1.75
CA THR A 185 -17.80 -6.32 0.49
C THR A 185 -16.78 -6.41 -0.63
N TYR A 186 -16.97 -7.37 -1.52
CA TYR A 186 -16.19 -7.50 -2.74
C TYR A 186 -16.49 -6.34 -3.70
N ALA A 187 -15.48 -5.66 -4.22
CA ALA A 187 -15.66 -4.47 -5.06
C ALA A 187 -16.13 -4.77 -6.50
N GLY A 188 -16.20 -6.04 -6.88
CA GLY A 188 -16.76 -6.51 -8.17
C GLY A 188 -15.72 -6.92 -9.20
N ASP A 189 -16.17 -7.73 -10.17
CA ASP A 189 -15.30 -8.39 -11.15
C ASP A 189 -14.66 -7.43 -12.17
N LEU A 190 -15.32 -6.30 -12.46
CA LEU A 190 -14.83 -5.34 -13.45
C LEU A 190 -13.43 -4.82 -13.12
N LEU A 191 -13.13 -4.68 -11.82
CA LEU A 191 -11.84 -4.21 -11.34
C LEU A 191 -10.84 -5.35 -11.12
N ASN A 192 -11.33 -6.54 -10.75
CA ASN A 192 -10.54 -7.66 -10.25
C ASN A 192 -10.56 -8.90 -11.17
N ASP A 193 -11.08 -8.82 -12.37
CA ASP A 193 -11.21 -9.93 -13.29
C ASP A 193 -9.87 -10.70 -13.46
N GLU A 194 -9.47 -11.17 -14.54
CA GLU A 194 -8.29 -12.00 -14.77
C GLU A 194 -6.93 -11.29 -14.48
N TYR A 195 -6.95 -10.00 -14.10
CA TYR A 195 -5.74 -9.17 -13.99
C TYR A 195 -5.39 -8.82 -12.55
N GLN A 196 -4.09 -8.65 -12.31
CA GLN A 196 -3.65 -8.11 -11.03
C GLN A 196 -4.06 -6.64 -10.93
N VAL A 197 -4.75 -6.32 -9.86
CA VAL A 197 -5.11 -4.96 -9.47
C VAL A 197 -4.47 -4.71 -8.11
N GLY A 198 -3.62 -3.71 -8.04
CA GLY A 198 -2.94 -3.33 -6.81
C GLY A 198 -3.57 -2.09 -6.19
N GLU A 199 -2.75 -1.36 -5.45
CA GLU A 199 -3.18 -0.19 -4.70
C GLU A 199 -3.95 0.82 -5.53
N MET A 200 -4.91 1.46 -4.87
CA MET A 200 -5.89 2.32 -5.50
C MET A 200 -6.08 3.62 -4.72
N HIS A 201 -6.61 4.62 -5.39
CA HIS A 201 -7.03 5.88 -4.79
C HIS A 201 -8.31 6.39 -5.47
N LEU A 202 -9.25 6.95 -4.70
CA LEU A 202 -10.44 7.58 -5.27
C LEU A 202 -10.26 9.11 -5.32
N SER A 203 -10.94 9.72 -6.30
CA SER A 203 -11.17 11.17 -6.25
C SER A 203 -11.98 11.54 -5.01
N ALA A 204 -11.85 12.80 -4.56
CA ALA A 204 -12.51 13.27 -3.34
C ALA A 204 -14.04 13.17 -3.37
N ASP A 205 -14.66 13.16 -4.55
CA ASP A 205 -16.09 12.94 -4.75
C ASP A 205 -16.47 11.46 -4.89
N GLY A 206 -15.48 10.55 -4.84
CA GLY A 206 -15.67 9.11 -5.00
C GLY A 206 -16.09 8.65 -6.40
N ALA A 207 -16.01 9.55 -7.40
CA ALA A 207 -16.50 9.27 -8.75
C ALA A 207 -15.45 8.64 -9.68
N GLU A 208 -14.19 8.73 -9.35
CA GLU A 208 -13.09 8.15 -10.12
C GLU A 208 -12.21 7.26 -9.22
N LEU A 209 -11.89 6.07 -9.71
CA LEU A 209 -10.99 5.12 -9.06
C LEU A 209 -9.73 4.98 -9.89
N TYR A 210 -8.61 5.40 -9.33
CA TYR A 210 -7.27 5.27 -9.87
C TYR A 210 -6.61 4.03 -9.28
N PHE A 211 -5.96 3.23 -10.10
CA PHE A 211 -5.28 1.99 -9.65
C PHE A 211 -4.23 1.55 -10.67
N HIS A 212 -3.38 0.63 -10.28
CA HIS A 212 -2.46 -0.01 -11.24
C HIS A 212 -2.90 -1.42 -11.61
N SER A 213 -2.59 -1.84 -12.84
CA SER A 213 -2.96 -3.16 -13.34
C SER A 213 -2.08 -3.56 -14.53
N ASP A 214 -1.89 -4.89 -14.70
CA ASP A 214 -1.23 -5.52 -15.83
C ASP A 214 -2.21 -5.93 -16.96
N ARG A 215 -3.43 -5.39 -16.94
CA ARG A 215 -4.47 -5.72 -17.93
C ARG A 215 -4.06 -5.43 -19.36
N PRO A 216 -4.72 -6.06 -20.39
CA PRO A 216 -4.42 -5.83 -21.79
C PRO A 216 -4.51 -4.35 -22.16
N GLY A 217 -3.45 -3.87 -22.82
CA GLY A 217 -3.30 -2.46 -23.19
C GLY A 217 -2.31 -1.72 -22.29
N ALA A 218 -1.75 -2.37 -21.27
CA ALA A 218 -0.61 -1.84 -20.55
C ALA A 218 0.61 -1.70 -21.49
N MET A 219 1.40 -0.64 -21.27
CA MET A 219 2.64 -0.36 -22.00
C MET A 219 3.84 -0.98 -21.28
N GLY A 220 3.80 -1.00 -19.94
CA GLY A 220 4.78 -1.60 -19.05
C GLY A 220 4.34 -2.94 -18.48
N GLN A 221 4.89 -3.31 -17.34
CA GLN A 221 4.44 -4.47 -16.57
C GLN A 221 3.16 -4.14 -15.81
N TYR A 222 3.13 -2.97 -15.15
CA TYR A 222 1.95 -2.36 -14.57
C TYR A 222 1.82 -0.95 -15.10
N ASP A 223 0.59 -0.55 -15.41
CA ASP A 223 0.23 0.80 -15.83
C ASP A 223 -0.79 1.39 -14.86
N LEU A 224 -0.88 2.71 -14.83
CA LEU A 224 -1.94 3.44 -14.15
C LEU A 224 -3.20 3.46 -15.00
N TRP A 225 -4.34 3.21 -14.37
CA TRP A 225 -5.67 3.17 -14.97
C TRP A 225 -6.64 4.00 -14.15
N VAL A 226 -7.69 4.49 -14.78
CA VAL A 226 -8.82 5.13 -14.10
C VAL A 226 -10.13 4.50 -14.54
N SER A 227 -11.02 4.24 -13.59
CA SER A 227 -12.41 3.85 -13.82
C SER A 227 -13.34 4.92 -13.26
N GLN A 228 -14.41 5.25 -13.98
CA GLN A 228 -15.42 6.21 -13.56
C GLN A 228 -16.65 5.51 -13.03
N LEU A 229 -17.24 6.04 -11.97
CA LEU A 229 -18.50 5.58 -11.40
C LEU A 229 -19.65 6.30 -12.11
N GLN A 230 -20.50 5.56 -12.83
CA GLN A 230 -21.69 6.10 -13.51
C GLN A 230 -22.91 5.31 -13.06
N ASP A 231 -23.94 6.00 -12.56
CA ASP A 231 -25.17 5.38 -12.06
C ASP A 231 -24.95 4.23 -11.06
N GLY A 232 -23.90 4.37 -10.22
CA GLY A 232 -23.52 3.38 -9.22
C GLY A 232 -22.77 2.15 -9.77
N VAL A 233 -22.30 2.21 -11.02
CA VAL A 233 -21.54 1.14 -11.67
C VAL A 233 -20.20 1.65 -12.16
N TRP A 234 -19.12 0.98 -11.78
CA TRP A 234 -17.79 1.27 -12.31
C TRP A 234 -17.69 0.91 -13.78
N GLN A 235 -17.23 1.87 -14.57
CA GLN A 235 -17.08 1.72 -16.02
C GLN A 235 -15.78 1.02 -16.38
N ALA A 236 -15.67 0.57 -17.63
CA ALA A 236 -14.44 -0.04 -18.13
C ALA A 236 -13.24 0.90 -17.92
N PRO A 237 -12.17 0.42 -17.28
CA PRO A 237 -11.00 1.25 -17.00
C PRO A 237 -10.32 1.78 -18.26
N VAL A 238 -9.82 3.01 -18.16
CA VAL A 238 -9.08 3.70 -19.22
C VAL A 238 -7.61 3.81 -18.78
N ASN A 239 -6.69 3.45 -19.68
CA ASN A 239 -5.26 3.60 -19.46
C ASN A 239 -4.86 5.08 -19.40
N LEU A 240 -4.10 5.48 -18.40
CA LEU A 240 -3.55 6.83 -18.25
C LEU A 240 -2.26 6.99 -19.08
N ALA A 241 -2.36 6.74 -20.39
CA ALA A 241 -1.23 6.71 -21.31
C ALA A 241 -0.25 7.90 -21.22
N PRO A 242 -0.65 9.14 -20.91
CA PRO A 242 0.31 10.24 -20.68
C PRO A 242 1.26 10.03 -19.50
N LEU A 243 0.86 9.20 -18.53
CA LEU A 243 1.64 8.91 -17.33
C LEU A 243 2.43 7.61 -17.43
N ASN A 244 2.00 6.69 -18.28
CA ASN A 244 2.56 5.33 -18.37
C ASN A 244 3.74 5.25 -19.35
N THR A 245 4.66 4.33 -19.09
CA THR A 245 5.86 4.08 -19.90
C THR A 245 6.06 2.57 -20.12
N ALA A 246 7.22 2.18 -20.65
CA ALA A 246 7.61 0.78 -20.73
C ALA A 246 8.13 0.20 -19.39
N ASP A 247 8.29 1.04 -18.38
CA ASP A 247 8.58 0.62 -17.01
C ASP A 247 7.26 0.24 -16.30
N SER A 248 7.31 0.02 -14.98
CA SER A 248 6.10 -0.18 -14.17
C SER A 248 5.73 1.11 -13.47
N GLU A 249 4.47 1.50 -13.60
CA GLU A 249 3.84 2.58 -12.85
C GLU A 249 2.76 2.01 -11.92
N GLY A 250 2.73 2.48 -10.68
CA GLY A 250 1.75 2.00 -9.71
C GLY A 250 1.61 2.89 -8.49
N TRP A 251 0.80 2.43 -7.54
CA TRP A 251 0.58 3.11 -6.25
C TRP A 251 0.16 4.58 -6.43
N PRO A 252 -0.97 4.81 -7.11
CA PRO A 252 -1.43 6.17 -7.35
C PRO A 252 -1.97 6.80 -6.07
N PHE A 253 -1.67 8.09 -5.89
CA PHE A 253 -2.34 8.98 -4.97
C PHE A 253 -2.80 10.22 -5.74
N LEU A 254 -4.06 10.63 -5.56
CA LEU A 254 -4.64 11.82 -6.17
C LEU A 254 -4.80 12.90 -5.09
N SER A 255 -4.37 14.13 -5.37
CA SER A 255 -4.63 15.26 -4.47
C SER A 255 -6.14 15.50 -4.31
N GLU A 256 -6.56 16.04 -3.16
CA GLU A 256 -7.97 16.29 -2.84
C GLU A 256 -8.68 17.16 -3.88
N ASP A 257 -7.96 18.10 -4.50
CA ASP A 257 -8.47 18.97 -5.57
C ASP A 257 -8.42 18.31 -6.97
N GLY A 258 -7.88 17.09 -7.08
CA GLY A 258 -7.72 16.36 -8.33
C GLY A 258 -6.70 16.96 -9.29
N GLN A 259 -5.86 17.90 -8.84
CA GLN A 259 -4.92 18.59 -9.72
C GLN A 259 -3.53 17.95 -9.78
N GLU A 260 -3.21 17.08 -8.84
CA GLU A 260 -1.95 16.35 -8.81
C GLU A 260 -2.19 14.85 -8.69
N ILE A 261 -1.48 14.07 -9.49
CA ILE A 261 -1.38 12.62 -9.30
C ILE A 261 0.06 12.26 -8.97
N TRP A 262 0.21 11.47 -7.94
CA TRP A 262 1.49 10.96 -7.44
C TRP A 262 1.51 9.46 -7.63
N PHE A 263 2.66 8.89 -7.95
CA PHE A 263 2.77 7.47 -8.19
C PHE A 263 4.22 6.97 -8.08
N THR A 264 4.37 5.69 -7.97
CA THR A 264 5.67 5.03 -8.01
C THR A 264 5.99 4.62 -9.44
N ARG A 265 7.23 4.89 -9.88
CA ARG A 265 7.81 4.39 -11.13
C ARG A 265 9.27 4.02 -10.90
N THR A 266 9.77 3.02 -11.62
CA THR A 266 11.19 2.67 -11.57
C THR A 266 12.07 3.78 -12.13
N TYR A 267 13.09 4.19 -11.38
CA TYR A 267 14.14 5.09 -11.81
C TYR A 267 15.51 4.52 -11.45
N MET A 268 16.39 4.38 -12.43
CA MET A 268 17.73 3.81 -12.26
C MET A 268 17.76 2.44 -11.57
N GLY A 269 16.68 1.66 -11.72
CA GLY A 269 16.56 0.30 -11.17
C GLY A 269 16.00 0.20 -9.77
N SER A 270 15.55 1.31 -9.17
CA SER A 270 14.85 1.35 -7.88
C SER A 270 13.48 2.01 -7.98
N PRO A 271 12.50 1.69 -7.11
CA PRO A 271 11.26 2.43 -7.02
C PRO A 271 11.54 3.89 -6.64
N SER A 272 10.75 4.79 -7.17
CA SER A 272 10.92 6.24 -7.04
C SER A 272 9.57 6.92 -7.15
N VAL A 273 9.38 8.02 -6.42
CA VAL A 273 8.13 8.79 -6.40
C VAL A 273 8.14 9.85 -7.48
N TRP A 274 7.09 9.86 -8.26
CA TRP A 274 6.84 10.80 -9.34
C TRP A 274 5.53 11.56 -9.11
N ARG A 275 5.46 12.77 -9.67
CA ARG A 275 4.27 13.62 -9.65
C ARG A 275 3.93 14.10 -11.05
N SER A 276 2.64 14.19 -11.37
CA SER A 276 2.16 14.91 -12.55
C SER A 276 1.08 15.91 -12.13
N ILE A 277 1.04 17.04 -12.80
CA ILE A 277 0.09 18.12 -12.56
C ILE A 277 -0.90 18.16 -13.71
N MET A 278 -2.18 18.36 -13.40
CA MET A 278 -3.25 18.52 -14.37
C MET A 278 -3.14 19.90 -15.03
N ASP A 279 -3.14 19.95 -16.36
CA ASP A 279 -3.17 21.17 -17.16
C ASP A 279 -4.26 21.03 -18.22
N ASP A 280 -5.26 21.94 -18.21
CA ASP A 280 -6.40 21.94 -19.12
C ASP A 280 -7.08 20.56 -19.30
N GLY A 281 -7.25 19.80 -18.19
CA GLY A 281 -7.89 18.49 -18.20
C GLY A 281 -7.02 17.35 -18.76
N THR A 282 -5.72 17.56 -18.84
CA THR A 282 -4.75 16.55 -19.27
C THR A 282 -3.59 16.48 -18.30
N TRP A 283 -3.15 15.27 -17.95
CA TRP A 283 -1.96 15.07 -17.14
C TRP A 283 -0.70 15.55 -17.86
N GLY A 284 0.05 16.43 -17.21
CA GLY A 284 1.34 16.93 -17.69
C GLY A 284 2.43 15.87 -17.66
N ALA A 285 3.64 16.25 -18.12
CA ALA A 285 4.78 15.35 -18.04
C ALA A 285 5.17 15.08 -16.58
N PRO A 286 5.31 13.81 -16.17
CA PRO A 286 5.70 13.50 -14.80
C PRO A 286 7.10 14.02 -14.44
N GLU A 287 7.24 14.54 -13.21
CA GLU A 287 8.51 14.94 -12.64
C GLU A 287 8.93 14.01 -11.49
N LEU A 288 10.23 13.74 -11.39
CA LEU A 288 10.80 12.93 -10.33
C LEU A 288 10.86 13.75 -9.03
N VAL A 289 10.29 13.22 -7.96
CA VAL A 289 10.25 13.87 -6.63
C VAL A 289 11.25 13.25 -5.67
N LEU A 290 11.18 11.93 -5.51
CA LEU A 290 12.06 11.15 -4.65
C LEU A 290 12.61 9.95 -5.41
N SER A 291 13.85 9.57 -5.15
CA SER A 291 14.46 8.36 -5.70
C SER A 291 15.14 7.54 -4.59
N SER A 292 15.69 6.38 -4.97
CA SER A 292 16.42 5.50 -4.08
C SER A 292 15.51 4.74 -3.11
N PHE A 293 14.77 3.75 -3.66
CA PHE A 293 13.88 2.86 -2.89
C PHE A 293 12.76 3.59 -2.13
N ALA A 294 12.30 4.71 -2.66
CA ALA A 294 11.15 5.46 -2.19
C ALA A 294 9.92 5.11 -3.05
N ALA A 295 8.79 4.75 -2.43
CA ALA A 295 7.59 4.30 -3.11
C ALA A 295 6.31 4.73 -2.38
N GLU A 296 5.16 4.51 -3.00
CA GLU A 296 3.84 4.55 -2.34
C GLU A 296 3.55 5.89 -1.67
N PRO A 297 3.52 6.98 -2.45
CA PRO A 297 3.31 8.31 -1.91
C PRO A 297 1.89 8.52 -1.43
N THR A 298 1.74 9.21 -0.29
CA THR A 298 0.47 9.74 0.21
C THR A 298 0.72 11.11 0.87
N LEU A 299 -0.25 12.02 0.83
CA LEU A 299 -0.09 13.37 1.34
C LEU A 299 -1.24 13.75 2.26
N ASP A 300 -0.93 14.57 3.27
CA ASP A 300 -1.93 15.30 4.03
C ASP A 300 -2.29 16.65 3.36
N ARG A 301 -3.28 17.38 3.91
CA ARG A 301 -3.71 18.69 3.39
C ARG A 301 -2.66 19.79 3.55
N GLU A 302 -1.68 19.62 4.42
CA GLU A 302 -0.57 20.56 4.56
C GLU A 302 0.48 20.34 3.45
N GLY A 303 0.35 19.26 2.69
CA GLY A 303 1.24 18.87 1.61
C GLY A 303 2.53 18.20 2.12
N ASN A 304 2.52 17.68 3.35
CA ASN A 304 3.56 16.80 3.81
C ASN A 304 3.48 15.50 3.02
N LEU A 305 4.62 15.06 2.49
CA LEU A 305 4.71 13.86 1.67
C LEU A 305 5.16 12.69 2.53
N TYR A 306 4.26 11.75 2.74
CA TYR A 306 4.55 10.45 3.35
C TYR A 306 4.81 9.43 2.25
N PHE A 307 5.72 8.51 2.49
CA PHE A 307 6.07 7.48 1.51
C PHE A 307 6.73 6.29 2.20
N ILE A 308 6.84 5.18 1.51
CA ILE A 308 7.56 4.00 2.00
C ILE A 308 9.01 4.06 1.52
N HIS A 309 9.93 3.88 2.46
CA HIS A 309 11.34 3.67 2.16
C HIS A 309 11.75 2.23 2.46
N HIS A 310 12.28 1.54 1.43
CA HIS A 310 12.71 0.16 1.54
C HIS A 310 14.21 0.06 1.82
N PHE A 311 14.56 -0.61 2.88
CA PHE A 311 15.96 -0.94 3.19
C PHE A 311 16.39 -2.20 2.45
N VAL A 312 17.44 -2.08 1.66
CA VAL A 312 17.91 -3.13 0.77
C VAL A 312 19.33 -3.57 1.13
N VAL A 313 19.51 -4.87 1.35
CA VAL A 313 20.82 -5.48 1.55
C VAL A 313 20.99 -6.65 0.57
N ASP A 314 22.12 -6.69 -0.13
CA ASP A 314 22.42 -7.71 -1.13
C ASP A 314 21.32 -7.90 -2.19
N GLY A 315 20.59 -6.82 -2.51
CA GLY A 315 19.52 -6.83 -3.51
C GLY A 315 18.17 -7.37 -3.02
N SER A 316 18.02 -7.58 -1.73
CA SER A 316 16.75 -8.00 -1.10
C SER A 316 16.25 -6.93 -0.16
N ILE A 317 14.94 -6.65 -0.17
CA ILE A 317 14.28 -5.82 0.83
C ILE A 317 14.29 -6.61 2.14
N ILE A 318 14.80 -6.00 3.19
CA ILE A 318 14.89 -6.61 4.52
C ILE A 318 13.96 -5.93 5.52
N GLU A 319 13.59 -4.68 5.27
CA GLU A 319 12.75 -3.85 6.13
C GLU A 319 12.14 -2.73 5.27
N ALA A 320 11.01 -2.18 5.68
CA ALA A 320 10.38 -1.02 5.07
C ALA A 320 9.83 -0.10 6.17
N ASP A 321 10.01 1.20 6.00
CA ASP A 321 9.57 2.21 6.95
C ASP A 321 8.71 3.28 6.27
N VAL A 322 7.77 3.81 7.03
CA VAL A 322 7.09 5.06 6.68
C VAL A 322 8.06 6.22 6.92
N TYR A 323 8.29 7.01 5.89
CA TYR A 323 9.05 8.26 5.94
C TYR A 323 8.14 9.46 5.68
N VAL A 324 8.57 10.63 6.11
CA VAL A 324 7.89 11.89 5.83
C VAL A 324 8.89 12.95 5.37
N ALA A 325 8.50 13.70 4.33
CA ALA A 325 9.14 14.93 3.92
C ALA A 325 8.16 16.09 4.19
N TYR A 326 8.47 16.92 5.18
CA TYR A 326 7.61 18.03 5.58
C TYR A 326 7.67 19.16 4.55
N ARG A 327 6.50 19.74 4.21
CA ARG A 327 6.39 20.86 3.28
C ARG A 327 7.11 22.10 3.84
N LYS A 328 7.86 22.84 2.98
CA LYS A 328 8.54 24.10 3.34
C LYS A 328 7.59 25.27 3.39
#